data_126e79a1bc833f407fd8892735dc681e
#
_entry.id   126e79a1bc833f407fd8892735dc681e
#
_cell.length_a   1.000
_cell.length_b   1.000
_cell.length_c   1.000
_cell.angle_alpha   90.00
_cell.angle_beta   90.00
_cell.angle_gamma   90.00
#
_symmetry.space_group_name_H-M   'P 1'
#
loop_
_entity.id
_entity.type
_entity.pdbx_description
1 polymer ?
#
loop_
_entity_poly.entity_id
_entity_poly.type
_entity_poly.pdbx_seq_one_letter_code
_entity_poly.pdbx_strand_id
1 'polypeptide(L)'
;RPEALGHVGYFAELLDEWAQDGDPSERLYRLGASLVDALAEGVSIEPLARYFEFWILRLQGVYPPTLACQQCGQALHATGGGAFLAPGADVFTCAGCATAGRGQRLSPTALAFLHASRRLPPREAGSVPMTAAALAELEAVHRTLMGRHLDRELRSTRVLRDLRREAPAPPARTADSRR
;
A
#
# COMPACT_ATOMS: atom_id res chain seq x y z
N ARG A 1 -12.52 -14.83 -9.55
CA ARG A 1 -12.65 -13.37 -9.73
C ARG A 1 -11.40 -12.88 -10.48
N PRO A 2 -11.52 -12.26 -11.67
CA PRO A 2 -10.36 -11.82 -12.48
C PRO A 2 -9.43 -10.87 -11.72
N GLU A 3 -9.99 -9.97 -10.92
CA GLU A 3 -9.23 -9.04 -10.10
C GLU A 3 -8.33 -9.73 -9.06
N ALA A 4 -8.82 -10.81 -8.43
CA ALA A 4 -8.03 -11.59 -7.48
C ALA A 4 -6.83 -12.25 -8.16
N LEU A 5 -7.02 -12.82 -9.36
CA LEU A 5 -5.93 -13.40 -10.15
C LEU A 5 -4.91 -12.36 -10.57
N GLY A 6 -5.36 -11.16 -10.96
CA GLY A 6 -4.47 -10.05 -11.28
C GLY A 6 -3.57 -9.65 -10.09
N HIS A 7 -4.13 -9.61 -8.88
CA HIS A 7 -3.35 -9.30 -7.68
C HIS A 7 -2.41 -10.44 -7.26
N VAL A 8 -2.79 -11.70 -7.44
CA VAL A 8 -1.88 -12.83 -7.21
C VAL A 8 -0.67 -12.74 -8.14
N GLY A 9 -0.90 -12.44 -9.43
CA GLY A 9 0.18 -12.19 -10.39
C GLY A 9 1.07 -11.02 -9.97
N TYR A 10 0.47 -9.94 -9.47
CA TYR A 10 1.19 -8.78 -8.97
C TYR A 10 2.07 -9.11 -7.75
N PHE A 11 1.53 -9.85 -6.78
CA PHE A 11 2.30 -10.26 -5.61
C PHE A 11 3.45 -11.18 -5.97
N ALA A 12 3.21 -12.14 -6.88
CA ALA A 12 4.25 -13.05 -7.36
C ALA A 12 5.37 -12.31 -8.08
N GLU A 13 5.03 -11.38 -8.98
CA GLU A 13 6.02 -10.58 -9.71
C GLU A 13 6.86 -9.70 -8.76
N LEU A 14 6.23 -9.07 -7.75
CA LEU A 14 6.97 -8.29 -6.76
C LEU A 14 7.90 -9.14 -5.90
N LEU A 15 7.46 -10.34 -5.49
CA LEU A 15 8.32 -11.26 -4.74
C LEU A 15 9.52 -11.71 -5.59
N ASP A 16 9.29 -12.06 -6.87
CA ASP A 16 10.33 -12.47 -7.80
C ASP A 16 11.35 -11.36 -8.07
N GLU A 17 10.88 -10.12 -8.21
CA GLU A 17 11.73 -8.96 -8.50
C GLU A 17 12.68 -8.61 -7.35
N TRP A 18 12.27 -8.88 -6.11
CA TRP A 18 13.09 -8.61 -4.93
C TRP A 18 13.74 -9.84 -4.29
N ALA A 19 13.41 -11.03 -4.78
CA ALA A 19 14.15 -12.23 -4.41
C ALA A 19 15.53 -12.22 -5.09
N GLN A 20 16.58 -12.36 -4.30
CA GLN A 20 17.93 -12.48 -4.86
C GLN A 20 18.27 -13.96 -5.09
N ASP A 21 18.81 -14.26 -6.26
CA ASP A 21 19.26 -15.61 -6.58
C ASP A 21 20.31 -16.08 -5.57
N GLY A 22 20.04 -17.25 -4.95
CA GLY A 22 20.95 -17.86 -3.99
C GLY A 22 20.90 -17.31 -2.56
N ASP A 23 20.08 -16.29 -2.29
CA ASP A 23 19.82 -15.81 -0.92
C ASP A 23 18.41 -16.21 -0.45
N PRO A 24 18.26 -17.26 0.38
CA PRO A 24 16.95 -17.69 0.86
C PRO A 24 16.38 -16.66 1.84
N SER A 25 15.58 -15.73 1.33
CA SER A 25 14.90 -14.76 2.17
C SER A 25 13.66 -15.36 2.86
N GLU A 26 13.86 -15.93 4.05
CA GLU A 26 12.77 -16.48 4.86
C GLU A 26 11.66 -15.46 5.12
N ARG A 27 12.01 -14.17 5.26
CA ARG A 27 11.04 -13.10 5.50
C ARG A 27 10.14 -12.85 4.30
N LEU A 28 10.68 -12.86 3.07
CA LEU A 28 9.89 -12.74 1.85
C LEU A 28 8.99 -13.97 1.65
N TYR A 29 9.52 -15.17 1.90
CA TYR A 29 8.73 -16.40 1.85
C TYR A 29 7.56 -16.36 2.83
N ARG A 30 7.79 -16.02 4.09
CA ARG A 30 6.74 -15.90 5.11
C ARG A 30 5.70 -14.85 4.76
N LEU A 31 6.13 -13.72 4.21
CA LEU A 31 5.21 -12.68 3.73
C LEU A 31 4.32 -13.24 2.61
N GLY A 32 4.89 -13.87 1.59
CA GLY A 32 4.14 -14.48 0.48
C GLY A 32 3.15 -15.55 0.95
N ALA A 33 3.60 -16.50 1.78
CA ALA A 33 2.75 -17.56 2.33
C ALA A 33 1.56 -16.99 3.12
N SER A 34 1.81 -16.03 4.01
CA SER A 34 0.74 -15.42 4.82
C SER A 34 -0.26 -14.60 4.00
N LEU A 35 0.14 -14.09 2.84
CA LEU A 35 -0.78 -13.44 1.89
C LEU A 35 -1.69 -14.45 1.20
N VAL A 36 -1.14 -15.60 0.79
CA VAL A 36 -1.94 -16.68 0.18
C VAL A 36 -2.99 -17.16 1.16
N ASP A 37 -2.62 -17.36 2.42
CA ASP A 37 -3.56 -17.74 3.48
C ASP A 37 -4.67 -16.68 3.65
N ALA A 38 -4.31 -15.40 3.73
CA ALA A 38 -5.28 -14.31 3.86
C ALA A 38 -6.23 -14.22 2.65
N LEU A 39 -5.73 -14.47 1.44
CA LEU A 39 -6.57 -14.54 0.24
C LEU A 39 -7.54 -15.71 0.28
N ALA A 40 -7.09 -16.89 0.76
CA ALA A 40 -7.92 -18.07 0.91
C ALA A 40 -9.02 -17.86 1.97
N GLU A 41 -8.73 -17.10 3.03
CA GLU A 41 -9.70 -16.70 4.06
C GLU A 41 -10.67 -15.59 3.59
N GLY A 42 -10.51 -15.08 2.38
CA GLY A 42 -11.41 -14.09 1.77
C GLY A 42 -11.20 -12.66 2.23
N VAL A 43 -10.01 -12.32 2.71
CA VAL A 43 -9.65 -10.93 3.04
C VAL A 43 -9.81 -10.02 1.81
N SER A 44 -10.32 -8.81 2.02
CA SER A 44 -10.48 -7.80 0.97
C SER A 44 -9.15 -7.49 0.30
N ILE A 45 -9.12 -7.60 -1.03
CA ILE A 45 -7.88 -7.59 -1.80
C ILE A 45 -7.16 -6.23 -1.78
N GLU A 46 -7.90 -5.12 -1.82
CA GLU A 46 -7.32 -3.78 -1.85
C GLU A 46 -6.52 -3.44 -0.58
N PRO A 47 -7.06 -3.59 0.66
CA PRO A 47 -6.27 -3.41 1.87
C PRO A 47 -5.11 -4.39 1.96
N LEU A 48 -5.31 -5.65 1.53
CA LEU A 48 -4.27 -6.67 1.54
C LEU A 48 -3.11 -6.30 0.59
N ALA A 49 -3.42 -5.73 -0.59
CA ALA A 49 -2.40 -5.25 -1.50
C ALA A 49 -1.57 -4.10 -0.89
N ARG A 50 -2.24 -3.13 -0.23
CA ARG A 50 -1.53 -2.03 0.47
C ARG A 50 -0.68 -2.54 1.63
N TYR A 51 -1.16 -3.54 2.36
CA TYR A 51 -0.41 -4.23 3.41
C TYR A 51 0.85 -4.90 2.85
N PHE A 52 0.72 -5.65 1.77
CA PHE A 52 1.83 -6.34 1.11
C PHE A 52 2.90 -5.36 0.62
N GLU A 53 2.50 -4.32 -0.11
CA GLU A 53 3.40 -3.29 -0.61
C GLU A 53 4.17 -2.60 0.51
N PHE A 54 3.49 -2.27 1.61
CA PHE A 54 4.14 -1.72 2.80
C PHE A 54 5.22 -2.64 3.35
N TRP A 55 4.91 -3.94 3.50
CA TRP A 55 5.85 -4.87 4.08
C TRP A 55 7.02 -5.20 3.15
N ILE A 56 6.78 -5.35 1.84
CA ILE A 56 7.87 -5.62 0.90
C ILE A 56 8.83 -4.43 0.82
N LEU A 57 8.32 -3.20 0.74
CA LEU A 57 9.12 -1.97 0.79
C LEU A 57 9.90 -1.83 2.12
N ARG A 58 9.29 -2.26 3.22
CA ARG A 58 9.95 -2.24 4.53
C ARG A 58 11.05 -3.30 4.62
N LEU A 59 10.84 -4.50 4.13
CA LEU A 59 11.84 -5.56 4.10
C LEU A 59 13.04 -5.19 3.22
N GLN A 60 12.82 -4.42 2.17
CA GLN A 60 13.85 -3.89 1.29
C GLN A 60 14.51 -2.60 1.83
N GLY A 61 14.15 -2.15 3.02
CA GLY A 61 14.74 -0.97 3.63
C GLY A 61 14.29 0.38 3.05
N VAL A 62 13.29 0.37 2.16
CA VAL A 62 12.74 1.59 1.52
C VAL A 62 11.86 2.37 2.50
N TYR A 63 10.97 1.67 3.21
CA TYR A 63 10.23 2.31 4.30
C TYR A 63 11.10 2.44 5.55
N PRO A 64 11.11 3.61 6.19
CA PRO A 64 11.87 3.82 7.41
C PRO A 64 11.38 2.90 8.55
N PRO A 65 12.25 2.51 9.49
CA PRO A 65 11.88 1.67 10.65
C PRO A 65 10.78 2.29 11.51
N THR A 66 10.74 3.62 11.55
CA THR A 66 9.72 4.40 12.25
C THR A 66 8.98 5.30 11.26
N LEU A 67 7.65 5.35 11.37
CA LEU A 67 6.82 6.31 10.63
C LEU A 67 6.84 7.65 11.38
N ALA A 68 7.95 8.36 11.27
CA ALA A 68 8.17 9.66 11.91
C ALA A 68 8.49 10.72 10.86
N CYS A 69 8.19 11.97 11.19
CA CYS A 69 8.56 13.12 10.36
C CYS A 69 10.09 13.26 10.33
N GLN A 70 10.66 13.29 9.15
CA GLN A 70 12.10 13.46 8.96
C GLN A 70 12.63 14.77 9.54
N GLN A 71 11.81 15.80 9.59
CA GLN A 71 12.24 17.14 10.02
C GLN A 71 12.10 17.39 11.52
N CYS A 72 10.98 16.97 12.15
CA CYS A 72 10.72 17.23 13.57
C CYS A 72 10.69 15.98 14.44
N GLY A 73 10.81 14.77 13.86
CA GLY A 73 10.83 13.50 14.59
C GLY A 73 9.47 13.04 15.14
N GLN A 74 8.41 13.83 15.00
CA GLN A 74 7.08 13.43 15.49
C GLN A 74 6.55 12.21 14.76
N ALA A 75 5.89 11.31 15.48
CA ALA A 75 5.20 10.18 14.90
C ALA A 75 4.09 10.65 13.94
N LEU A 76 4.14 10.26 12.67
CA LEU A 76 3.24 10.77 11.64
C LEU A 76 1.76 10.47 11.91
N HIS A 77 1.45 9.31 12.49
CA HIS A 77 0.08 8.93 12.84
C HIS A 77 -0.52 9.78 13.98
N ALA A 78 0.32 10.45 14.77
CA ALA A 78 -0.10 11.30 15.88
C ALA A 78 -0.30 12.77 15.49
N THR A 79 0.13 13.18 14.29
CA THR A 79 0.13 14.60 13.87
C THR A 79 -1.24 15.13 13.43
N GLY A 80 -2.24 14.26 13.24
CA GLY A 80 -3.61 14.65 12.84
C GLY A 80 -3.76 15.28 11.45
N GLY A 81 -2.72 15.89 10.91
CA GLY A 81 -2.72 16.59 9.62
C GLY A 81 -2.34 15.74 8.41
N GLY A 82 -1.95 14.49 8.62
CA GLY A 82 -1.40 13.65 7.57
C GLY A 82 0.11 13.83 7.37
N ALA A 83 0.63 13.20 6.32
CA ALA A 83 2.04 13.28 5.94
C ALA A 83 2.21 13.47 4.45
N PHE A 84 3.42 13.83 4.04
CA PHE A 84 3.78 14.04 2.64
C PHE A 84 5.08 13.30 2.32
N LEU A 85 5.07 12.53 1.25
CA LEU A 85 6.28 12.00 0.63
C LEU A 85 6.89 13.09 -0.23
N ALA A 86 8.07 13.55 0.11
CA ALA A 86 8.75 14.59 -0.66
C ALA A 86 9.15 14.11 -2.06
N PRO A 87 9.10 14.98 -3.09
CA PRO A 87 9.54 14.62 -4.43
C PRO A 87 11.02 14.18 -4.44
N GLY A 88 11.30 13.03 -5.05
CA GLY A 88 12.68 12.52 -5.16
C GLY A 88 13.28 11.95 -3.87
N ALA A 89 12.50 11.84 -2.78
CA ALA A 89 12.96 11.29 -1.49
C ALA A 89 12.08 10.13 -1.02
N ASP A 90 12.66 9.24 -0.21
CA ASP A 90 11.97 8.10 0.41
C ASP A 90 11.61 8.39 1.88
N VAL A 91 11.45 9.67 2.19
CA VAL A 91 11.18 10.15 3.54
C VAL A 91 9.88 10.93 3.60
N PHE A 92 9.25 10.90 4.76
CA PHE A 92 8.00 11.59 5.01
C PHE A 92 8.19 12.80 5.93
N THR A 93 7.41 13.83 5.67
CA THR A 93 7.27 15.01 6.55
C THR A 93 5.83 15.14 7.00
N CYS A 94 5.60 15.61 8.23
CA CYS A 94 4.25 15.92 8.71
C CYS A 94 3.72 17.19 8.03
N ALA A 95 2.41 17.43 8.12
CA ALA A 95 1.76 18.59 7.52
C ALA A 95 2.35 19.93 7.98
N GLY A 96 2.81 20.00 9.23
CA GLY A 96 3.43 21.24 9.78
C GLY A 96 4.84 21.52 9.26
N CYS A 97 5.54 20.48 8.80
CA CYS A 97 6.91 20.61 8.28
C CYS A 97 6.98 20.57 6.74
N ALA A 98 5.92 20.10 6.09
CA ALA A 98 5.89 19.99 4.64
C ALA A 98 5.85 21.36 3.98
N THR A 99 6.64 21.54 2.91
CA THR A 99 6.51 22.71 2.06
C THR A 99 5.19 22.64 1.32
N ALA A 100 4.36 23.68 1.43
CA ALA A 100 3.01 23.72 0.86
C ALA A 100 3.00 23.32 -0.64
N GLY A 101 2.10 22.42 -1.00
CA GLY A 101 1.87 21.99 -2.38
C GLY A 101 2.94 21.06 -2.99
N ARG A 102 3.91 20.59 -2.22
CA ARG A 102 4.94 19.67 -2.71
C ARG A 102 4.83 18.28 -2.07
N GLY A 103 4.77 17.24 -2.92
CA GLY A 103 4.79 15.85 -2.51
C GLY A 103 3.44 15.14 -2.57
N GLN A 104 3.49 13.81 -2.42
CA GLN A 104 2.31 12.96 -2.36
C GLN A 104 1.79 12.90 -0.94
N ARG A 105 0.51 13.19 -0.77
CA ARG A 105 -0.14 13.23 0.55
C ARG A 105 -0.55 11.83 1.00
N LEU A 106 -0.39 11.58 2.28
CA LEU A 106 -1.03 10.51 3.03
C LEU A 106 -1.97 11.12 4.07
N SER A 107 -3.25 10.77 4.01
CA SER A 107 -4.25 11.17 4.99
C SER A 107 -4.01 10.53 6.35
N PRO A 108 -4.61 11.06 7.44
CA PRO A 108 -4.58 10.40 8.74
C PRO A 108 -5.09 8.95 8.70
N THR A 109 -6.09 8.65 7.87
CA THR A 109 -6.62 7.29 7.67
C THR A 109 -5.56 6.37 7.05
N ALA A 110 -4.85 6.83 6.01
CA ALA A 110 -3.75 6.07 5.40
C ALA A 110 -2.61 5.81 6.39
N LEU A 111 -2.25 6.82 7.20
CA LEU A 111 -1.22 6.68 8.23
C LEU A 111 -1.64 5.73 9.36
N ALA A 112 -2.90 5.75 9.77
CA ALA A 112 -3.44 4.82 10.77
C ALA A 112 -3.36 3.37 10.26
N PHE A 113 -3.67 3.14 8.97
CA PHE A 113 -3.51 1.83 8.33
C PHE A 113 -2.05 1.37 8.35
N LEU A 114 -1.10 2.20 7.93
CA LEU A 114 0.33 1.86 7.97
C LEU A 114 0.81 1.56 9.40
N HIS A 115 0.33 2.33 10.38
CA HIS A 115 0.67 2.10 11.78
C HIS A 115 0.11 0.78 12.30
N ALA A 116 -1.13 0.45 11.97
CA ALA A 116 -1.78 -0.82 12.32
C ALA A 116 -1.08 -2.01 11.63
N SER A 117 -0.76 -1.89 10.34
CA SER A 117 -0.09 -2.93 9.54
C SER A 117 1.26 -3.38 10.10
N ARG A 118 1.89 -2.56 10.93
CA ARG A 118 3.15 -2.95 11.62
C ARG A 118 2.98 -4.04 12.68
N ARG A 119 1.76 -4.24 13.16
CA ARG A 119 1.44 -5.12 14.30
C ARG A 119 0.46 -6.21 13.95
N LEU A 120 -0.40 -5.97 12.97
CA LEU A 120 -1.44 -6.90 12.55
C LEU A 120 -0.91 -7.91 11.53
N PRO A 121 -1.37 -9.15 11.58
CA PRO A 121 -1.11 -10.12 10.52
C PRO A 121 -1.93 -9.77 9.26
N PRO A 122 -1.57 -10.27 8.06
CA PRO A 122 -2.25 -9.91 6.82
C PRO A 122 -3.74 -10.27 6.79
N ARG A 123 -4.15 -11.36 7.49
CA ARG A 123 -5.59 -11.73 7.62
C ARG A 123 -6.44 -10.63 8.28
N GLU A 124 -5.84 -9.74 9.06
CA GLU A 124 -6.51 -8.63 9.73
C GLU A 124 -6.40 -7.30 8.95
N ALA A 125 -5.71 -7.28 7.82
CA ALA A 125 -5.55 -6.05 7.02
C ALA A 125 -6.90 -5.47 6.57
N GLY A 126 -7.89 -6.33 6.28
CA GLY A 126 -9.24 -5.91 5.90
C GLY A 126 -10.09 -5.37 7.05
N SER A 127 -9.69 -5.55 8.32
CA SER A 127 -10.42 -5.07 9.50
C SER A 127 -10.09 -3.60 9.84
N VAL A 128 -9.00 -3.07 9.31
CA VAL A 128 -8.62 -1.67 9.53
C VAL A 128 -9.51 -0.77 8.65
N PRO A 129 -10.23 0.20 9.26
CA PRO A 129 -11.10 1.07 8.48
C PRO A 129 -10.32 1.88 7.43
N MET A 130 -10.72 1.74 6.17
CA MET A 130 -10.10 2.42 5.04
C MET A 130 -11.14 3.07 4.14
N THR A 131 -10.83 4.26 3.64
CA THR A 131 -11.61 4.90 2.57
C THR A 131 -10.97 4.59 1.22
N ALA A 132 -11.76 4.66 0.14
CA ALA A 132 -11.24 4.52 -1.22
C ALA A 132 -10.14 5.56 -1.52
N ALA A 133 -10.29 6.79 -0.99
CA ALA A 133 -9.28 7.84 -1.12
C ALA A 133 -7.95 7.45 -0.42
N ALA A 134 -8.01 6.92 0.81
CA ALA A 134 -6.81 6.51 1.54
C ALA A 134 -6.10 5.32 0.88
N LEU A 135 -6.85 4.37 0.29
CA LEU A 135 -6.29 3.28 -0.51
C LEU A 135 -5.57 3.81 -1.76
N ALA A 136 -6.17 4.77 -2.46
CA ALA A 136 -5.55 5.41 -3.63
C ALA A 136 -4.29 6.23 -3.28
N GLU A 137 -4.30 6.94 -2.13
CA GLU A 137 -3.13 7.64 -1.61
C GLU A 137 -1.96 6.68 -1.35
N LEU A 138 -2.23 5.56 -0.67
CA LEU A 138 -1.21 4.52 -0.42
C LEU A 138 -0.70 3.90 -1.71
N GLU A 139 -1.60 3.56 -2.63
CA GLU A 139 -1.19 3.04 -3.94
C GLU A 139 -0.26 3.99 -4.68
N ALA A 140 -0.57 5.28 -4.69
CA ALA A 140 0.24 6.29 -5.37
C ALA A 140 1.63 6.42 -4.74
N VAL A 141 1.70 6.48 -3.39
CA VAL A 141 2.95 6.56 -2.64
C VAL A 141 3.79 5.30 -2.83
N HIS A 142 3.20 4.10 -2.67
CA HIS A 142 3.92 2.83 -2.82
C HIS A 142 4.44 2.65 -4.24
N ARG A 143 3.64 2.96 -5.26
CA ARG A 143 4.07 2.92 -6.66
C ARG A 143 5.26 3.85 -6.91
N THR A 144 5.26 5.05 -6.33
CA THR A 144 6.38 5.97 -6.46
C THR A 144 7.64 5.43 -5.79
N LEU A 145 7.51 4.88 -4.58
CA LEU A 145 8.65 4.28 -3.87
C LEU A 145 9.18 3.05 -4.62
N MET A 146 8.31 2.14 -5.07
CA MET A 146 8.71 0.99 -5.87
C MET A 146 9.40 1.40 -7.17
N GLY A 147 8.86 2.37 -7.89
CA GLY A 147 9.41 2.83 -9.16
C GLY A 147 10.80 3.49 -9.06
N ARG A 148 11.25 3.84 -7.85
CA ARG A 148 12.62 4.34 -7.61
C ARG A 148 13.63 3.22 -7.34
N HIS A 149 13.15 2.06 -6.91
CA HIS A 149 13.96 0.94 -6.46
C HIS A 149 13.87 -0.29 -7.36
N LEU A 150 12.95 -0.28 -8.33
CA LEU A 150 12.84 -1.31 -9.35
C LEU A 150 13.40 -0.79 -10.67
N ASP A 151 14.26 -1.58 -11.31
CA ASP A 151 14.89 -1.24 -12.58
C ASP A 151 13.92 -1.26 -13.76
N ARG A 152 12.76 -1.87 -13.58
CA ARG A 152 11.73 -2.01 -14.63
C ARG A 152 10.30 -1.83 -14.09
N GLU A 153 9.40 -1.40 -14.97
CA GLU A 153 7.97 -1.37 -14.66
C GLU A 153 7.41 -2.80 -14.59
N LEU A 154 6.66 -3.09 -13.51
CA LEU A 154 6.01 -4.38 -13.32
C LEU A 154 4.92 -4.61 -14.39
N ARG A 155 4.92 -5.77 -15.02
CA ARG A 155 3.94 -6.14 -16.06
C ARG A 155 2.54 -6.26 -15.49
N SER A 156 2.44 -6.79 -14.27
CA SER A 156 1.18 -6.96 -13.54
C SER A 156 0.48 -5.64 -13.22
N THR A 157 1.19 -4.53 -13.03
CA THR A 157 0.58 -3.22 -12.82
C THR A 157 -0.20 -2.74 -14.05
N ARG A 158 0.26 -3.09 -15.25
CA ARG A 158 -0.47 -2.83 -16.50
C ARG A 158 -1.76 -3.65 -16.55
N VAL A 159 -1.67 -4.94 -16.27
CA VAL A 159 -2.83 -5.85 -16.24
C VAL A 159 -3.87 -5.38 -15.23
N LEU A 160 -3.48 -5.03 -14.01
CA LEU A 160 -4.39 -4.51 -12.98
C LEU A 160 -5.08 -3.21 -13.41
N ARG A 161 -4.36 -2.32 -14.09
CA ARG A 161 -4.92 -1.07 -14.63
C ARG A 161 -5.98 -1.35 -15.69
N ASP A 162 -5.72 -2.30 -16.58
CA ASP A 162 -6.65 -2.66 -17.65
C ASP A 162 -7.91 -3.35 -17.08
N LEU A 163 -7.76 -4.28 -16.13
CA LEU A 163 -8.88 -4.91 -15.42
C LEU A 163 -9.77 -3.89 -14.69
N ARG A 164 -9.19 -2.86 -14.08
CA ARG A 164 -9.96 -1.78 -13.44
C ARG A 164 -10.73 -0.92 -14.43
N ARG A 165 -10.22 -0.74 -15.65
CA ARG A 165 -10.91 0.01 -16.71
C ARG A 165 -12.08 -0.77 -17.31
N GLU A 166 -11.97 -2.09 -17.37
CA GLU A 166 -12.99 -3.00 -17.89
C GLU A 166 -14.07 -3.34 -16.84
N ALA A 167 -13.82 -3.08 -15.57
CA ALA A 167 -14.80 -3.31 -14.51
C ALA A 167 -16.04 -2.40 -14.72
N PRO A 168 -17.26 -2.96 -14.79
CA PRO A 168 -18.47 -2.16 -14.93
C PRO A 168 -18.62 -1.20 -13.74
N ALA A 169 -19.03 0.04 -14.02
CA ALA A 169 -19.29 1.02 -12.97
C ALA A 169 -20.30 0.46 -11.96
N PRO A 170 -20.10 0.66 -10.64
CA PRO A 170 -21.06 0.20 -9.65
C PRO A 170 -22.43 0.80 -9.95
N PRO A 171 -23.52 0.01 -9.81
CA PRO A 171 -24.86 0.51 -10.05
C PRO A 171 -25.12 1.75 -9.19
N ALA A 172 -25.64 2.81 -9.81
CA ALA A 172 -26.01 4.03 -9.11
C ALA A 172 -26.96 3.65 -7.95
N ARG A 173 -26.58 4.02 -6.71
CA ARG A 173 -27.49 3.86 -5.57
C ARG A 173 -28.72 4.69 -5.85
N THR A 174 -29.81 4.04 -6.21
CA THR A 174 -31.13 4.70 -6.25
C THR A 174 -31.39 5.24 -4.85
N ALA A 175 -31.44 6.56 -4.75
CA ALA A 175 -31.92 7.22 -3.56
C ALA A 175 -33.36 6.78 -3.35
N ASP A 176 -33.59 5.93 -2.36
CA ASP A 176 -34.95 5.55 -1.94
C ASP A 176 -35.60 6.78 -1.32
N SER A 177 -36.37 7.47 -2.16
CA SER A 177 -37.27 8.55 -1.74
C SER A 177 -38.44 7.91 -1.02
N ARG A 178 -38.33 7.72 0.28
CA ARG A 178 -39.53 7.51 1.10
C ARG A 178 -39.83 8.81 1.83
N ARG A 179 -40.97 9.34 1.38
CA ARG A 179 -41.76 10.34 2.12
C ARG A 179 -42.26 9.75 3.46
#